data_e0c945aee8f7675e74f2410c8fa6a709
#
_entry.id   e0c945aee8f7675e74f2410c8fa6a709
#
_cell.length_a   1.000
_cell.length_b   1.000
_cell.length_c   1.000
_cell.angle_alpha   90.00
_cell.angle_beta   90.00
_cell.angle_gamma   90.00
#
_symmetry.space_group_name_H-M   'P 1'
#
loop_
_entity.id
_entity.type
_entity.pdbx_description
1 polymer ?
#
loop_
_entity_poly.entity_id
_entity_poly.type
_entity_poly.pdbx_seq_one_letter_code
_entity_poly.pdbx_strand_id
1 'polypeptide(L)'
;AGKGAFFIGNKQEESEDENPVSTNIAFYNQVRLRGDYTRSKVLSQKVETADQEVAEALQIRQGDRVFYLERLRYINEELWSISDAYITYEKCPELMEYDFTERSLHNTLSNYGHVPSKAKRHLTIRKADDYESFNLGLEKDAPVCVAKTVTMDTTGKPLEYSVSRSDAYRMSIELVQQNKIKADETAAYTNIM
;
A
#
# COMPACT_ATOMS: atom_id res chain seq x y z
N ALA A 1 4.28 -27.72 6.35
CA ALA A 1 4.03 -26.95 7.56
C ALA A 1 4.00 -25.48 7.18
N GLY A 2 2.80 -24.95 6.95
CA GLY A 2 2.61 -23.57 6.48
C GLY A 2 2.99 -22.57 7.58
N LYS A 3 3.98 -21.74 7.29
CA LYS A 3 4.27 -20.51 8.04
C LYS A 3 3.84 -19.36 7.17
N GLY A 4 2.80 -18.68 7.55
CA GLY A 4 2.49 -17.50 6.80
C GLY A 4 1.27 -16.73 7.25
N ALA A 5 1.26 -16.30 8.48
CA ALA A 5 0.41 -15.19 8.87
C ALA A 5 1.29 -13.96 9.03
N PHE A 6 1.10 -12.93 8.20
CA PHE A 6 1.81 -11.67 8.36
C PHE A 6 0.87 -10.64 8.96
N PHE A 7 1.16 -10.34 10.19
CA PHE A 7 0.53 -9.33 10.98
C PHE A 7 1.30 -8.01 10.87
N ILE A 8 0.60 -6.90 10.74
CA ILE A 8 1.17 -5.56 10.79
C ILE A 8 0.63 -4.85 12.02
N GLY A 9 1.27 -5.12 13.16
CA GLY A 9 1.06 -4.36 14.38
C GLY A 9 2.38 -4.21 15.11
N ASN A 10 2.79 -3.00 15.36
CA ASN A 10 3.99 -2.65 16.10
C ASN A 10 3.71 -2.73 17.59
N LYS A 11 4.47 -3.55 18.33
CA LYS A 11 4.65 -3.38 19.76
C LYS A 11 5.79 -2.38 19.94
N GLN A 12 5.49 -1.13 20.12
CA GLN A 12 6.41 -0.12 20.67
C GLN A 12 5.95 0.28 22.05
N GLU A 13 6.93 0.38 22.95
CA GLU A 13 6.77 0.90 24.29
C GLU A 13 6.14 2.29 24.29
N GLU A 14 5.29 2.51 25.26
CA GLU A 14 4.50 3.70 25.48
C GLU A 14 5.39 4.95 25.54
N SER A 15 5.32 5.78 24.50
CA SER A 15 5.51 7.21 24.59
C SER A 15 4.18 7.86 24.20
N GLU A 16 3.63 8.62 25.12
CA GLU A 16 2.44 9.43 24.95
C GLU A 16 2.68 10.45 23.84
N ASP A 17 2.32 10.08 22.60
CA ASP A 17 2.10 11.02 21.52
C ASP A 17 0.93 10.49 20.66
N GLU A 18 -0.10 11.34 20.62
CA GLU A 18 -1.36 11.11 19.92
C GLU A 18 -1.15 10.92 18.40
N ASN A 19 -0.84 9.69 17.96
CA ASN A 19 -0.93 9.35 16.56
C ASN A 19 -1.57 7.97 16.37
N PRO A 20 -2.77 7.91 15.78
CA PRO A 20 -3.39 6.64 15.50
C PRO A 20 -2.60 5.91 14.41
N VAL A 21 -2.02 4.78 14.81
CA VAL A 21 -1.54 3.70 13.93
C VAL A 21 -0.68 4.21 12.76
N SER A 22 0.58 4.43 13.03
CA SER A 22 1.62 4.50 12.00
C SER A 22 1.77 3.12 11.33
N THR A 23 0.81 2.74 10.51
CA THR A 23 1.02 1.67 9.54
C THR A 23 2.04 2.19 8.55
N ASN A 24 3.24 1.64 8.59
CA ASN A 24 4.30 1.93 7.64
C ASN A 24 3.72 1.77 6.22
N ILE A 25 3.50 2.89 5.53
CA ILE A 25 2.75 2.95 4.27
C ILE A 25 3.50 2.19 3.17
N ALA A 26 4.83 2.18 3.23
CA ALA A 26 5.67 1.53 2.26
C ALA A 26 5.88 0.04 2.58
N PHE A 27 5.49 -0.84 1.67
CA PHE A 27 5.78 -2.27 1.71
C PHE A 27 7.25 -2.56 2.08
N TYR A 28 8.18 -1.85 1.45
CA TYR A 28 9.62 -1.99 1.66
C TYR A 28 10.03 -1.78 3.12
N ASN A 29 9.49 -0.74 3.78
CA ASN A 29 9.83 -0.42 5.16
C ASN A 29 9.27 -1.43 6.15
N GLN A 30 8.06 -1.95 5.89
CA GLN A 30 7.42 -2.95 6.75
C GLN A 30 8.19 -4.27 6.79
N VAL A 31 8.66 -4.73 5.64
CA VAL A 31 9.41 -5.98 5.52
C VAL A 31 10.79 -5.84 6.15
N ARG A 32 11.48 -4.72 5.91
CA ARG A 32 12.81 -4.46 6.47
C ARG A 32 12.86 -4.38 7.99
N LEU A 33 11.82 -3.83 8.62
CA LEU A 33 11.72 -3.78 10.09
C LEU A 33 11.69 -5.18 10.74
N ARG A 34 11.37 -6.22 9.97
CA ARG A 34 11.38 -7.62 10.42
C ARG A 34 12.70 -8.35 10.16
N GLY A 35 13.69 -7.67 9.58
CA GLY A 35 14.94 -8.29 9.16
C GLY A 35 14.87 -9.03 7.83
N ASP A 36 13.71 -8.96 7.15
CA ASP A 36 13.52 -9.51 5.81
C ASP A 36 14.01 -8.54 4.76
N TYR A 37 14.43 -9.05 3.60
CA TYR A 37 14.77 -8.20 2.46
C TYR A 37 13.71 -8.30 1.35
N THR A 38 13.61 -7.23 0.58
CA THR A 38 12.71 -7.16 -0.56
C THR A 38 13.46 -6.84 -1.82
N ARG A 39 13.05 -7.47 -2.90
CA ARG A 39 13.42 -7.06 -4.25
C ARG A 39 12.20 -7.03 -5.15
N SER A 40 12.35 -6.46 -6.32
CA SER A 40 11.31 -6.43 -7.32
C SER A 40 11.86 -6.87 -8.67
N LYS A 41 10.99 -7.44 -9.49
CA LYS A 41 11.21 -7.52 -10.94
C LYS A 41 10.29 -6.49 -11.58
N VAL A 42 10.85 -5.47 -12.22
CA VAL A 42 10.08 -4.48 -12.97
C VAL A 42 9.54 -5.16 -14.24
N LEU A 43 8.22 -5.15 -14.38
CA LEU A 43 7.52 -5.68 -15.56
C LEU A 43 7.25 -4.55 -16.57
N SER A 44 6.90 -3.37 -16.07
CA SER A 44 6.65 -2.19 -16.89
C SER A 44 7.01 -0.92 -16.13
N GLN A 45 7.65 0.02 -16.83
CA GLN A 45 7.90 1.37 -16.34
C GLN A 45 7.76 2.31 -17.52
N LYS A 46 6.76 3.18 -17.47
CA LYS A 46 6.42 4.04 -18.61
C LYS A 46 5.61 5.27 -18.17
N VAL A 47 5.47 6.21 -19.08
CA VAL A 47 4.45 7.26 -18.98
C VAL A 47 3.24 6.82 -19.80
N GLU A 48 2.06 6.89 -19.21
CA GLU A 48 0.80 6.62 -19.89
C GLU A 48 -0.28 7.63 -19.49
N THR A 49 -1.46 7.51 -20.06
CA THR A 49 -2.61 8.37 -19.75
C THR A 49 -3.48 7.74 -18.68
N ALA A 50 -3.91 8.52 -17.70
CA ALA A 50 -4.81 8.08 -16.65
C ALA A 50 -6.17 7.66 -17.24
N ASP A 51 -6.60 6.44 -16.92
CA ASP A 51 -7.99 6.03 -17.12
C ASP A 51 -8.91 6.69 -16.08
N GLN A 52 -10.18 6.37 -16.10
CA GLN A 52 -11.15 6.96 -15.18
C GLN A 52 -10.83 6.60 -13.71
N GLU A 53 -10.47 5.35 -13.41
CA GLU A 53 -10.19 4.90 -12.03
C GLU A 53 -8.93 5.60 -11.47
N VAL A 54 -7.86 5.63 -12.24
CA VAL A 54 -6.61 6.29 -11.87
C VAL A 54 -6.81 7.79 -11.69
N ALA A 55 -7.57 8.42 -12.60
CA ALA A 55 -7.86 9.86 -12.55
C ALA A 55 -8.66 10.23 -11.30
N GLU A 56 -9.71 9.48 -10.97
CA GLU A 56 -10.50 9.68 -9.76
C GLU A 56 -9.67 9.50 -8.48
N ALA A 57 -8.83 8.45 -8.43
CA ALA A 57 -7.98 8.16 -7.28
C ALA A 57 -6.92 9.24 -7.03
N LEU A 58 -6.29 9.74 -8.09
CA LEU A 58 -5.27 10.79 -8.04
C LEU A 58 -5.84 12.21 -8.03
N GLN A 59 -7.17 12.38 -8.20
CA GLN A 59 -7.86 13.67 -8.33
C GLN A 59 -7.30 14.54 -9.47
N ILE A 60 -7.07 13.92 -10.63
CA ILE A 60 -6.64 14.54 -11.89
C ILE A 60 -7.69 14.31 -12.96
N ARG A 61 -7.51 14.86 -14.16
CA ARG A 61 -8.41 14.61 -15.27
C ARG A 61 -8.09 13.29 -15.95
N GLN A 62 -9.11 12.58 -16.43
CA GLN A 62 -8.91 11.46 -17.32
C GLN A 62 -8.12 11.91 -18.55
N GLY A 63 -7.10 11.13 -18.93
CA GLY A 63 -6.18 11.46 -20.00
C GLY A 63 -4.94 12.27 -19.58
N ASP A 64 -4.88 12.80 -18.35
CA ASP A 64 -3.64 13.40 -17.83
C ASP A 64 -2.53 12.34 -17.74
N ARG A 65 -1.27 12.75 -17.87
CA ARG A 65 -0.14 11.83 -17.87
C ARG A 65 0.17 11.33 -16.49
N VAL A 66 0.45 10.04 -16.37
CA VAL A 66 0.90 9.39 -15.16
C VAL A 66 2.17 8.57 -15.40
N PHE A 67 3.06 8.57 -14.43
CA PHE A 67 4.09 7.56 -14.32
C PHE A 67 3.44 6.27 -13.87
N TYR A 68 3.66 5.19 -14.61
CA TYR A 68 3.19 3.84 -14.29
C TYR A 68 4.37 2.93 -14.03
N LEU A 69 4.28 2.16 -12.93
CA LEU A 69 5.29 1.19 -12.53
C LEU A 69 4.63 -0.11 -12.09
N GLU A 70 4.85 -1.17 -12.87
CA GLU A 70 4.39 -2.52 -12.53
C GLU A 70 5.56 -3.40 -12.11
N ARG A 71 5.39 -4.09 -10.97
CA ARG A 71 6.43 -4.95 -10.40
C ARG A 71 5.87 -6.24 -9.84
N LEU A 72 6.62 -7.32 -10.03
CA LEU A 72 6.57 -8.47 -9.13
C LEU A 72 7.38 -8.16 -7.87
N ARG A 73 6.77 -8.35 -6.71
CA ARG A 73 7.38 -8.07 -5.41
C ARG A 73 7.76 -9.37 -4.72
N TYR A 74 8.98 -9.45 -4.24
CA TYR A 74 9.53 -10.61 -3.56
C TYR A 74 9.90 -10.27 -2.13
N ILE A 75 9.70 -11.22 -1.21
CA ILE A 75 10.19 -11.19 0.17
C ILE A 75 11.05 -12.44 0.35
N ASN A 76 12.33 -12.28 0.70
CA ASN A 76 13.28 -13.38 0.87
C ASN A 76 13.23 -14.39 -0.30
N GLU A 77 13.28 -13.89 -1.52
CA GLU A 77 13.18 -14.65 -2.79
C GLU A 77 11.81 -15.28 -3.09
N GLU A 78 10.86 -15.27 -2.18
CA GLU A 78 9.51 -15.73 -2.46
C GLU A 78 8.67 -14.65 -3.13
N LEU A 79 8.01 -14.99 -4.23
CA LEU A 79 7.07 -14.10 -4.89
C LEU A 79 5.88 -13.82 -3.98
N TRP A 80 5.63 -12.52 -3.73
CA TRP A 80 4.60 -12.07 -2.80
C TRP A 80 3.40 -11.44 -3.48
N SER A 81 3.62 -10.54 -4.43
CA SER A 81 2.54 -9.81 -5.10
C SER A 81 2.95 -9.24 -6.45
N ILE A 82 1.93 -8.94 -7.26
CA ILE A 82 2.01 -8.00 -8.37
C ILE A 82 1.57 -6.64 -7.84
N SER A 83 2.28 -5.58 -8.18
CA SER A 83 1.99 -4.22 -7.70
C SER A 83 2.08 -3.21 -8.83
N ASP A 84 0.97 -2.53 -9.09
CA ASP A 84 0.91 -1.36 -9.96
C ASP A 84 0.99 -0.10 -9.10
N ALA A 85 1.68 0.91 -9.57
CA ALA A 85 1.75 2.23 -8.96
C ALA A 85 1.59 3.31 -10.02
N TYR A 86 0.76 4.30 -9.72
CA TYR A 86 0.47 5.44 -10.58
C TYR A 86 0.76 6.73 -9.82
N ILE A 87 1.56 7.61 -10.40
CA ILE A 87 1.88 8.93 -9.87
C ILE A 87 1.65 9.96 -10.98
N THR A 88 1.05 11.11 -10.68
CA THR A 88 0.93 12.19 -11.65
C THR A 88 2.31 12.54 -12.19
N TYR A 89 2.52 12.42 -13.51
CA TYR A 89 3.85 12.53 -14.12
C TYR A 89 4.53 13.87 -13.83
N GLU A 90 3.78 14.95 -13.87
CA GLU A 90 4.27 16.30 -13.64
C GLU A 90 4.76 16.56 -12.20
N LYS A 91 4.39 15.68 -11.25
CA LYS A 91 4.89 15.79 -9.86
C LYS A 91 6.35 15.38 -9.73
N CYS A 92 6.75 14.32 -10.43
CA CYS A 92 8.11 13.76 -10.33
C CYS A 92 8.49 13.04 -11.62
N PRO A 93 8.78 13.77 -12.72
CA PRO A 93 9.17 13.17 -14.00
C PRO A 93 10.48 12.39 -13.91
N GLU A 94 11.33 12.70 -12.93
CA GLU A 94 12.60 12.03 -12.65
C GLU A 94 12.45 10.55 -12.31
N LEU A 95 11.24 10.10 -11.92
CA LEU A 95 10.98 8.67 -11.66
C LEU A 95 11.33 7.79 -12.86
N MET A 96 11.25 8.32 -14.08
CA MET A 96 11.59 7.59 -15.30
C MET A 96 13.09 7.23 -15.41
N GLU A 97 13.96 7.92 -14.66
CA GLU A 97 15.42 7.75 -14.70
C GLU A 97 15.92 6.68 -13.72
N TYR A 98 15.05 6.16 -12.84
CA TYR A 98 15.44 5.24 -11.79
C TYR A 98 15.10 3.79 -12.10
N ASP A 99 15.99 2.89 -11.69
CA ASP A 99 15.71 1.45 -11.62
C ASP A 99 15.02 1.12 -10.28
N PHE A 100 13.80 0.59 -10.36
CA PHE A 100 12.99 0.20 -9.21
C PHE A 100 13.10 -1.30 -8.86
N THR A 101 14.12 -2.00 -9.33
CA THR A 101 14.38 -3.40 -8.97
C THR A 101 14.64 -3.55 -7.46
N GLU A 102 15.51 -2.69 -6.91
CA GLU A 102 15.84 -2.70 -5.47
C GLU A 102 15.49 -1.38 -4.76
N ARG A 103 15.09 -0.40 -5.52
CA ARG A 103 14.80 0.94 -5.01
C ARG A 103 13.36 1.08 -4.52
N SER A 104 13.19 1.75 -3.38
CA SER A 104 11.86 2.12 -2.88
C SER A 104 11.30 3.32 -3.63
N LEU A 105 10.11 3.17 -4.23
CA LEU A 105 9.39 4.27 -4.87
C LEU A 105 9.09 5.41 -3.89
N HIS A 106 8.61 5.09 -2.69
CA HIS A 106 8.29 6.10 -1.67
C HIS A 106 9.54 6.86 -1.18
N ASN A 107 10.68 6.17 -1.00
CA ASN A 107 11.93 6.85 -0.63
C ASN A 107 12.40 7.76 -1.77
N THR A 108 12.25 7.33 -3.02
CA THR A 108 12.58 8.17 -4.19
C THR A 108 11.70 9.41 -4.23
N LEU A 109 10.38 9.26 -4.09
CA LEU A 109 9.45 10.39 -4.01
C LEU A 109 9.79 11.35 -2.88
N SER A 110 10.15 10.82 -1.70
CA SER A 110 10.53 11.64 -0.54
C SER A 110 11.80 12.46 -0.79
N ASN A 111 12.77 11.93 -1.56
CA ASN A 111 13.98 12.66 -1.94
C ASN A 111 13.68 13.88 -2.83
N TYR A 112 12.54 13.87 -3.51
CA TYR A 112 12.04 14.99 -4.31
C TYR A 112 11.00 15.85 -3.57
N GLY A 113 10.88 15.68 -2.25
CA GLY A 113 9.97 16.46 -1.42
C GLY A 113 8.51 15.97 -1.40
N HIS A 114 8.22 14.84 -2.05
CA HIS A 114 6.90 14.21 -2.05
C HIS A 114 6.84 13.12 -0.98
N VAL A 115 6.56 13.52 0.25
CA VAL A 115 6.61 12.62 1.42
C VAL A 115 5.25 11.93 1.62
N PRO A 116 5.17 10.59 1.49
CA PRO A 116 3.96 9.83 1.83
C PRO A 116 3.64 9.98 3.32
N SER A 117 2.38 10.29 3.64
CA SER A 117 1.94 10.58 5.02
C SER A 117 0.80 9.70 5.48
N LYS A 118 -0.28 9.60 4.68
CA LYS A 118 -1.49 8.86 5.02
C LYS A 118 -1.91 7.99 3.85
N ALA A 119 -2.50 6.83 4.12
CA ALA A 119 -3.05 5.97 3.08
C ALA A 119 -4.49 5.55 3.41
N LYS A 120 -5.34 5.53 2.37
CA LYS A 120 -6.66 4.88 2.40
C LYS A 120 -6.58 3.61 1.55
N ARG A 121 -6.86 2.47 2.15
CA ARG A 121 -6.78 1.16 1.49
C ARG A 121 -8.15 0.50 1.45
N HIS A 122 -8.50 -0.03 0.29
CA HIS A 122 -9.66 -0.87 0.07
C HIS A 122 -9.21 -2.28 -0.30
N LEU A 123 -9.70 -3.28 0.43
CA LEU A 123 -9.34 -4.68 0.24
C LEU A 123 -10.54 -5.44 -0.26
N THR A 124 -10.36 -6.24 -1.32
CA THR A 124 -11.36 -7.16 -1.83
C THR A 124 -10.73 -8.51 -2.12
N ILE A 125 -11.53 -9.58 -2.06
CA ILE A 125 -11.11 -10.91 -2.47
C ILE A 125 -11.97 -11.29 -3.67
N ARG A 126 -11.32 -11.75 -4.75
CA ARG A 126 -11.96 -12.24 -5.95
C ARG A 126 -11.17 -13.40 -6.56
N LYS A 127 -11.70 -14.01 -7.58
CA LYS A 127 -10.94 -14.99 -8.37
C LYS A 127 -9.81 -14.30 -9.15
N ALA A 128 -8.67 -14.98 -9.22
CA ALA A 128 -7.56 -14.57 -10.07
C ALA A 128 -7.99 -14.62 -11.55
N ASP A 129 -7.55 -13.65 -12.33
CA ASP A 129 -7.58 -13.72 -13.78
C ASP A 129 -6.38 -14.54 -14.34
N ASP A 130 -6.34 -14.72 -15.66
CA ASP A 130 -5.27 -15.49 -16.30
C ASP A 130 -3.88 -14.84 -16.14
N TYR A 131 -3.83 -13.49 -16.15
CA TYR A 131 -2.60 -12.73 -15.95
C TYR A 131 -2.06 -12.89 -14.53
N GLU A 132 -2.93 -12.78 -13.54
CA GLU A 132 -2.60 -12.95 -12.13
C GLU A 132 -2.20 -14.38 -11.81
N SER A 133 -2.95 -15.36 -12.34
CA SER A 133 -2.65 -16.78 -12.17
C SER A 133 -1.26 -17.11 -12.73
N PHE A 134 -0.94 -16.62 -13.92
CA PHE A 134 0.36 -16.84 -14.55
C PHE A 134 1.50 -16.18 -13.76
N ASN A 135 1.37 -14.90 -13.43
CA ASN A 135 2.45 -14.14 -12.80
C ASN A 135 2.64 -14.48 -11.32
N LEU A 136 1.58 -14.87 -10.60
CA LEU A 136 1.66 -15.27 -9.17
C LEU A 136 1.88 -16.78 -8.98
N GLY A 137 1.85 -17.56 -10.07
CA GLY A 137 1.97 -19.01 -9.99
C GLY A 137 0.78 -19.67 -9.28
N LEU A 138 -0.42 -19.12 -9.47
CA LEU A 138 -1.65 -19.59 -8.85
C LEU A 138 -2.42 -20.52 -9.79
N GLU A 139 -3.20 -21.43 -9.21
CA GLU A 139 -4.17 -22.21 -9.96
C GLU A 139 -5.26 -21.29 -10.55
N LYS A 140 -5.91 -21.79 -11.59
CA LYS A 140 -7.04 -21.09 -12.20
C LYS A 140 -8.13 -20.87 -11.16
N ASP A 141 -8.71 -19.67 -11.18
CA ASP A 141 -9.76 -19.25 -10.25
C ASP A 141 -9.34 -19.23 -8.75
N ALA A 142 -8.05 -19.33 -8.44
CA ALA A 142 -7.58 -19.19 -7.06
C ALA A 142 -7.98 -17.83 -6.48
N PRO A 143 -8.24 -17.74 -5.18
CA PRO A 143 -8.62 -16.47 -4.56
C PRO A 143 -7.42 -15.51 -4.49
N VAL A 144 -7.60 -14.29 -4.98
CA VAL A 144 -6.63 -13.20 -4.95
C VAL A 144 -7.17 -12.07 -4.07
N CYS A 145 -6.33 -11.61 -3.15
CA CYS A 145 -6.56 -10.38 -2.42
C CYS A 145 -6.07 -9.18 -3.25
N VAL A 146 -6.99 -8.28 -3.55
CA VAL A 146 -6.72 -7.03 -4.28
C VAL A 146 -6.77 -5.86 -3.30
N ALA A 147 -5.66 -5.16 -3.15
CA ALA A 147 -5.53 -3.99 -2.30
C ALA A 147 -5.39 -2.72 -3.17
N LYS A 148 -6.44 -1.92 -3.27
CA LYS A 148 -6.44 -0.60 -3.90
C LYS A 148 -6.10 0.44 -2.84
N THR A 149 -5.03 1.21 -3.05
CA THR A 149 -4.53 2.15 -2.04
C THR A 149 -4.32 3.53 -2.67
N VAL A 150 -4.89 4.55 -2.05
CA VAL A 150 -4.55 5.96 -2.33
C VAL A 150 -3.64 6.43 -1.19
N THR A 151 -2.39 6.73 -1.52
CA THR A 151 -1.42 7.34 -0.62
C THR A 151 -1.47 8.85 -0.79
N MET A 152 -1.54 9.59 0.31
CA MET A 152 -1.58 11.04 0.36
C MET A 152 -0.25 11.57 0.86
N ASP A 153 0.11 12.76 0.40
CA ASP A 153 1.24 13.51 0.93
C ASP A 153 0.92 14.20 2.28
N THR A 154 1.89 14.91 2.85
CA THR A 154 1.75 15.65 4.11
C THR A 154 0.72 16.79 4.03
N THR A 155 0.32 17.22 2.83
CA THR A 155 -0.74 18.23 2.63
C THR A 155 -2.13 17.61 2.48
N GLY A 156 -2.23 16.28 2.48
CA GLY A 156 -3.48 15.54 2.31
C GLY A 156 -3.90 15.35 0.85
N LYS A 157 -3.04 15.71 -0.11
CA LYS A 157 -3.31 15.49 -1.54
C LYS A 157 -2.86 14.10 -1.98
N PRO A 158 -3.57 13.47 -2.93
CA PRO A 158 -3.15 12.20 -3.50
C PRO A 158 -1.74 12.30 -4.12
N LEU A 159 -0.88 11.38 -3.73
CA LEU A 159 0.49 11.26 -4.21
C LEU A 159 0.64 10.04 -5.12
N GLU A 160 0.10 8.90 -4.70
CA GLU A 160 0.17 7.64 -5.41
C GLU A 160 -1.18 6.94 -5.35
N TYR A 161 -1.60 6.35 -6.46
CA TYR A 161 -2.59 5.29 -6.47
C TYR A 161 -1.89 3.98 -6.78
N SER A 162 -2.14 2.93 -5.99
CA SER A 162 -1.56 1.62 -6.22
C SER A 162 -2.57 0.49 -6.10
N VAL A 163 -2.36 -0.56 -6.91
CA VAL A 163 -3.13 -1.80 -6.89
C VAL A 163 -2.16 -2.95 -6.65
N SER A 164 -2.30 -3.62 -5.51
CA SER A 164 -1.51 -4.81 -5.19
C SER A 164 -2.40 -6.04 -5.22
N ARG A 165 -1.91 -7.12 -5.81
CA ARG A 165 -2.58 -8.42 -5.95
C ARG A 165 -1.70 -9.50 -5.39
N SER A 166 -2.24 -10.32 -4.51
CA SER A 166 -1.50 -11.40 -3.83
C SER A 166 -2.41 -12.59 -3.57
N ASP A 167 -1.82 -13.75 -3.38
CA ASP A 167 -2.55 -14.94 -2.94
C ASP A 167 -3.32 -14.65 -1.65
N ALA A 168 -4.65 -14.79 -1.67
CA ALA A 168 -5.50 -14.49 -0.53
C ALA A 168 -5.26 -15.44 0.65
N TYR A 169 -4.82 -16.69 0.41
CA TYR A 169 -4.51 -17.64 1.49
C TYR A 169 -3.24 -17.27 2.27
N ARG A 170 -2.41 -16.39 1.72
CA ARG A 170 -1.21 -15.86 2.38
C ARG A 170 -1.45 -14.57 3.14
N MET A 171 -2.67 -14.01 3.08
CA MET A 171 -3.01 -12.74 3.70
C MET A 171 -3.62 -12.94 5.09
N SER A 172 -3.11 -12.21 6.07
CA SER A 172 -3.73 -12.05 7.38
C SER A 172 -3.78 -10.56 7.73
N ILE A 173 -4.96 -10.10 8.17
CA ILE A 173 -5.19 -8.70 8.52
C ILE A 173 -5.72 -8.66 9.94
N GLU A 174 -5.00 -7.97 10.82
CA GLU A 174 -5.49 -7.65 12.16
C GLU A 174 -5.89 -6.17 12.22
N LEU A 175 -7.10 -5.91 12.67
CA LEU A 175 -7.63 -4.56 12.86
C LEU A 175 -7.82 -4.31 14.36
N VAL A 176 -7.11 -3.30 14.89
CA VAL A 176 -7.29 -2.84 16.26
C VAL A 176 -8.22 -1.64 16.25
N GLN A 177 -9.38 -1.78 16.89
CA GLN A 177 -10.39 -0.73 16.98
C GLN A 177 -10.36 -0.12 18.40
N GLN A 178 -10.05 1.16 18.50
CA GLN A 178 -10.12 1.91 19.76
C GLN A 178 -11.35 2.81 19.77
N ASN A 179 -12.24 2.59 20.72
CA ASN A 179 -13.33 3.53 20.97
C ASN A 179 -12.79 4.67 21.84
N LYS A 180 -12.69 5.87 21.30
CA LYS A 180 -12.49 7.08 22.12
C LYS A 180 -13.81 7.36 22.87
N ILE A 181 -13.92 6.90 24.11
CA ILE A 181 -14.98 7.34 25.02
C ILE A 181 -14.65 8.80 25.34
N LYS A 182 -15.48 9.74 24.89
CA LYS A 182 -15.35 11.14 25.30
C LYS A 182 -15.58 11.20 26.80
N ALA A 183 -14.69 11.85 27.53
CA ALA A 183 -14.72 11.97 29.00
C ALA A 183 -16.04 12.60 29.53
N ASP A 184 -16.84 13.25 28.69
CA ASP A 184 -18.14 13.86 29.05
C ASP A 184 -19.29 12.84 29.20
N GLU A 185 -19.17 11.62 28.69
CA GLU A 185 -20.28 10.63 28.83
C GLU A 185 -20.22 9.87 30.16
N THR A 186 -19.07 9.88 30.85
CA THR A 186 -18.93 9.22 32.15
C THR A 186 -19.65 9.96 33.28
N ALA A 187 -19.89 11.27 33.13
CA ALA A 187 -20.60 12.09 34.12
C ALA A 187 -22.14 11.84 34.14
N ALA A 188 -22.68 11.26 33.09
CA ALA A 188 -24.12 11.04 32.98
C ALA A 188 -24.63 9.80 33.73
N TYR A 189 -23.75 8.87 34.10
CA TYR A 189 -24.11 7.62 34.78
C TYR A 189 -23.92 7.63 36.29
N THR A 190 -23.37 8.71 36.89
CA THR A 190 -23.10 8.79 38.34
C THR A 190 -24.26 9.38 39.16
N ASN A 191 -25.36 9.79 38.54
CA ASN A 191 -26.50 10.45 39.22
C ASN A 191 -27.77 9.61 39.30
N ILE A 192 -27.67 8.26 39.23
CA ILE A 192 -28.82 7.40 39.50
C ILE A 192 -28.37 6.34 40.54
N MET A 193 -28.32 6.81 41.81
CA MET A 193 -28.49 6.01 43.02
C MET A 193 -29.09 6.94 44.10
#